data_a98da3b4cc36ef59471b610a94a475ba
#
_entry.id   a98da3b4cc36ef59471b610a94a475ba
#
_cell.length_a   1.000
_cell.length_b   1.000
_cell.length_c   1.000
_cell.angle_alpha   90.00
_cell.angle_beta   90.00
_cell.angle_gamma   90.00
#
_symmetry.space_group_name_H-M   'P 1'
#
loop_
_entity.id
_entity.type
_entity.pdbx_description
1 polymer ?
#
loop_
_entity_poly.entity_id
_entity_poly.type
_entity_poly.pdbx_seq_one_letter_code
_entity_poly.pdbx_strand_id
1 'polypeptide(L)'
;MRKCMTYSELAEELLQLMVKSPYMKIIRELGKTTKPEIFVLMYLRTPGGRAYPKELSDAFLVSTARIAVILNKLENEGYVQRLADVGDNRHTVVEMTESGERLTADRKAEVLMRLTGILELLGPDDAAEYIRLQKKITEAAEGLLLWELPGLKRECKDIEQFKEQTVEFCN
;
A
#
# COMPACT_ATOMS: atom_id res chain seq x y z
N MET A 1 36.69 4.70 -3.67
CA MET A 1 36.11 5.63 -2.66
C MET A 1 34.64 5.83 -3.02
N ARG A 2 33.70 5.37 -2.21
CA ARG A 2 32.28 5.72 -2.39
C ARG A 2 32.12 7.19 -2.01
N LYS A 3 31.60 8.02 -2.94
CA LYS A 3 31.29 9.43 -2.66
C LYS A 3 30.27 9.49 -1.53
N CYS A 4 30.55 10.24 -0.48
CA CYS A 4 29.59 10.50 0.58
C CYS A 4 28.43 11.33 -0.03
N MET A 5 27.21 10.81 0.02
CA MET A 5 26.04 11.48 -0.52
C MET A 5 25.16 11.98 0.63
N THR A 6 24.60 13.16 0.48
CA THR A 6 23.60 13.69 1.41
C THR A 6 22.24 13.03 1.19
N TYR A 7 21.34 13.10 2.17
CA TYR A 7 19.97 12.62 2.00
C TYR A 7 19.25 13.31 0.84
N SER A 8 19.54 14.57 0.58
CA SER A 8 18.97 15.32 -0.53
C SER A 8 19.42 14.77 -1.88
N GLU A 9 20.72 14.46 -2.02
CA GLU A 9 21.27 13.83 -3.25
C GLU A 9 20.67 12.42 -3.47
N LEU A 10 20.53 11.63 -2.39
CA LEU A 10 19.90 10.32 -2.45
C LEU A 10 18.42 10.40 -2.82
N ALA A 11 17.70 11.40 -2.28
CA ALA A 11 16.29 11.61 -2.61
C ALA A 11 16.09 12.02 -4.08
N GLU A 12 16.99 12.84 -4.63
CA GLU A 12 16.97 13.22 -6.04
C GLU A 12 17.27 12.01 -6.95
N GLU A 13 18.26 11.19 -6.59
CA GLU A 13 18.55 9.94 -7.31
C GLU A 13 17.35 8.99 -7.27
N LEU A 14 16.73 8.81 -6.09
CA LEU A 14 15.52 8.00 -5.93
C LEU A 14 14.38 8.52 -6.81
N LEU A 15 14.15 9.84 -6.83
CA LEU A 15 13.13 10.45 -7.67
C LEU A 15 13.38 10.18 -9.14
N GLN A 16 14.64 10.31 -9.60
CA GLN A 16 15.02 10.02 -10.99
C GLN A 16 14.80 8.54 -11.33
N LEU A 17 15.15 7.63 -10.42
CA LEU A 17 14.89 6.21 -10.57
C LEU A 17 13.38 5.94 -10.67
N MET A 18 12.56 6.55 -9.82
CA MET A 18 11.09 6.40 -9.86
C MET A 18 10.49 6.91 -11.18
N VAL A 19 10.97 8.02 -11.71
CA VAL A 19 10.42 8.62 -12.95
C VAL A 19 10.86 7.87 -14.21
N LYS A 20 12.12 7.44 -14.28
CA LYS A 20 12.74 6.85 -15.49
C LYS A 20 12.74 5.33 -15.51
N SER A 21 12.51 4.69 -14.38
CA SER A 21 12.71 3.26 -14.23
C SER A 21 11.65 2.41 -14.96
N PRO A 22 12.07 1.39 -15.71
CA PRO A 22 11.18 0.32 -16.16
C PRO A 22 10.42 -0.36 -15.02
N TYR A 23 10.99 -0.37 -13.80
CA TYR A 23 10.36 -0.89 -12.60
C TYR A 23 9.03 -0.17 -12.31
N MET A 24 8.95 1.15 -12.50
CA MET A 24 7.70 1.90 -12.35
C MET A 24 6.65 1.50 -13.41
N LYS A 25 7.06 1.04 -14.59
CA LYS A 25 6.13 0.44 -15.55
C LYS A 25 5.59 -0.88 -15.03
N ILE A 26 6.44 -1.72 -14.44
CA ILE A 26 6.03 -3.00 -13.83
C ILE A 26 5.06 -2.76 -12.68
N ILE A 27 5.38 -1.86 -11.75
CA ILE A 27 4.48 -1.48 -10.63
C ILE A 27 3.15 -0.93 -11.15
N ARG A 28 3.18 -0.09 -12.19
CA ARG A 28 1.97 0.46 -12.79
C ARG A 28 1.14 -0.61 -13.51
N GLU A 29 1.78 -1.55 -14.20
CA GLU A 29 1.09 -2.69 -14.82
C GLU A 29 0.51 -3.65 -13.76
N LEU A 30 1.24 -3.91 -12.66
CA LEU A 30 0.69 -4.60 -11.50
C LEU A 30 -0.54 -3.87 -10.94
N GLY A 31 -0.46 -2.54 -10.81
CA GLY A 31 -1.57 -1.69 -10.37
C GLY A 31 -2.76 -1.67 -11.34
N LYS A 32 -2.53 -1.78 -12.65
CA LYS A 32 -3.61 -1.91 -13.65
C LYS A 32 -4.24 -3.30 -13.65
N THR A 33 -3.44 -4.33 -13.43
CA THR A 33 -3.90 -5.71 -13.34
C THR A 33 -4.60 -5.98 -12.02
N THR A 34 -4.17 -5.28 -10.96
CA THR A 34 -4.76 -5.36 -9.62
C THR A 34 -5.79 -4.25 -9.48
N LYS A 35 -7.02 -4.56 -9.86
CA LYS A 35 -8.16 -3.64 -9.69
C LYS A 35 -8.31 -3.27 -8.19
N PRO A 36 -8.81 -2.07 -7.86
CA PRO A 36 -9.05 -1.68 -6.47
C PRO A 36 -9.86 -2.70 -5.68
N GLU A 37 -10.74 -3.43 -6.36
CA GLU A 37 -11.55 -4.49 -5.80
C GLU A 37 -10.70 -5.63 -5.21
N ILE A 38 -9.59 -5.97 -5.87
CA ILE A 38 -8.69 -7.05 -5.40
C ILE A 38 -7.99 -6.64 -4.10
N PHE A 39 -7.60 -5.37 -3.95
CA PHE A 39 -7.02 -4.89 -2.69
C PHE A 39 -8.03 -4.97 -1.53
N VAL A 40 -9.29 -4.63 -1.77
CA VAL A 40 -10.36 -4.79 -0.76
C VAL A 40 -10.53 -6.26 -0.39
N LEU A 41 -10.57 -7.17 -1.36
CA LEU A 41 -10.64 -8.60 -1.09
C LEU A 41 -9.40 -9.12 -0.34
N MET A 42 -8.20 -8.65 -0.69
CA MET A 42 -6.96 -9.01 0.03
C MET A 42 -7.00 -8.51 1.49
N TYR A 43 -7.54 -7.33 1.74
CA TYR A 43 -7.72 -6.79 3.09
C TYR A 43 -8.69 -7.67 3.90
N LEU A 44 -9.81 -8.06 3.31
CA LEU A 44 -10.80 -8.94 3.95
C LEU A 44 -10.26 -10.37 4.22
N ARG A 45 -9.13 -10.76 3.63
CA ARG A 45 -8.45 -12.04 3.93
C ARG A 45 -7.65 -12.05 5.22
N THR A 46 -7.50 -10.90 5.89
CA THR A 46 -6.83 -10.84 7.19
C THR A 46 -7.65 -11.57 8.28
N PRO A 47 -7.01 -11.98 9.40
CA PRO A 47 -7.72 -12.66 10.47
C PRO A 47 -8.96 -11.89 10.92
N GLY A 48 -10.11 -12.52 10.85
CA GLY A 48 -11.43 -11.90 11.12
C GLY A 48 -12.35 -11.89 9.91
N GLY A 49 -11.83 -11.84 8.68
CA GLY A 49 -12.59 -12.00 7.42
C GLY A 49 -13.66 -10.93 7.16
N ARG A 50 -13.75 -9.92 8.03
CA ARG A 50 -14.81 -8.91 8.06
C ARG A 50 -14.21 -7.52 8.22
N ALA A 51 -14.86 -6.52 7.63
CA ALA A 51 -14.51 -5.12 7.85
C ALA A 51 -15.73 -4.21 7.72
N TYR A 52 -15.71 -3.09 8.43
CA TYR A 52 -16.66 -2.02 8.19
C TYR A 52 -16.26 -1.20 6.96
N PRO A 53 -17.23 -0.68 6.18
CA PRO A 53 -16.92 0.19 5.04
C PRO A 53 -16.05 1.40 5.41
N LYS A 54 -16.19 1.92 6.65
CA LYS A 54 -15.37 2.99 7.18
C LYS A 54 -13.91 2.57 7.36
N GLU A 55 -13.67 1.40 7.95
CA GLU A 55 -12.31 0.85 8.12
C GLU A 55 -11.60 0.70 6.77
N LEU A 56 -12.33 0.22 5.74
CA LEU A 56 -11.81 0.12 4.39
C LEU A 56 -11.48 1.49 3.80
N SER A 57 -12.33 2.51 4.02
CA SER A 57 -12.06 3.87 3.54
C SER A 57 -10.81 4.48 4.18
N ASP A 58 -10.65 4.26 5.48
CA ASP A 58 -9.49 4.73 6.25
C ASP A 58 -8.21 3.99 5.83
N ALA A 59 -8.26 2.65 5.73
CA ALA A 59 -7.12 1.83 5.34
C ALA A 59 -6.60 2.13 3.92
N PHE A 60 -7.50 2.45 2.98
CA PHE A 60 -7.12 2.76 1.59
C PHE A 60 -7.00 4.26 1.31
N LEU A 61 -7.19 5.12 2.30
CA LEU A 61 -7.12 6.58 2.17
C LEU A 61 -8.00 7.11 1.03
N VAL A 62 -9.21 6.55 0.90
CA VAL A 62 -10.20 6.95 -0.11
C VAL A 62 -11.51 7.34 0.57
N SER A 63 -12.37 8.07 -0.15
CA SER A 63 -13.68 8.46 0.39
C SER A 63 -14.60 7.24 0.60
N THR A 64 -15.50 7.32 1.57
CA THR A 64 -16.54 6.32 1.83
C THR A 64 -17.42 6.08 0.59
N ALA A 65 -17.67 7.14 -0.20
CA ALA A 65 -18.38 7.03 -1.47
C ALA A 65 -17.63 6.14 -2.48
N ARG A 66 -16.30 6.26 -2.55
CA ARG A 66 -15.47 5.42 -3.41
C ARG A 66 -15.50 3.96 -2.96
N ILE A 67 -15.37 3.70 -1.66
CA ILE A 67 -15.50 2.34 -1.10
C ILE A 67 -16.89 1.76 -1.38
N ALA A 68 -17.97 2.54 -1.23
CA ALA A 68 -19.31 2.08 -1.53
C ALA A 68 -19.47 1.60 -2.98
N VAL A 69 -18.89 2.32 -3.94
CA VAL A 69 -18.88 1.91 -5.36
C VAL A 69 -18.13 0.58 -5.56
N ILE A 70 -16.97 0.43 -4.93
CA ILE A 70 -16.17 -0.81 -5.01
C ILE A 70 -16.95 -1.97 -4.40
N LEU A 71 -17.51 -1.79 -3.20
CA LEU A 71 -18.26 -2.82 -2.51
C LEU A 71 -19.54 -3.23 -3.25
N ASN A 72 -20.27 -2.27 -3.84
CA ASN A 72 -21.46 -2.58 -4.66
C ASN A 72 -21.08 -3.46 -5.85
N LYS A 73 -19.94 -3.17 -6.50
CA LYS A 73 -19.45 -3.98 -7.61
C LYS A 73 -19.08 -5.40 -7.16
N LEU A 74 -18.31 -5.52 -6.05
CA LEU A 74 -17.92 -6.81 -5.50
C LEU A 74 -19.12 -7.65 -5.05
N GLU A 75 -20.14 -7.02 -4.50
CA GLU A 75 -21.38 -7.69 -4.08
C GLU A 75 -22.19 -8.16 -5.29
N ASN A 76 -22.33 -7.32 -6.32
CA ASN A 76 -23.01 -7.70 -7.58
C ASN A 76 -22.27 -8.85 -8.30
N GLU A 77 -20.96 -8.93 -8.18
CA GLU A 77 -20.14 -10.01 -8.73
C GLU A 77 -20.12 -11.24 -7.81
N GLY A 78 -20.72 -11.19 -6.63
CA GLY A 78 -20.86 -12.29 -5.68
C GLY A 78 -19.57 -12.59 -4.89
N TYR A 79 -18.63 -11.66 -4.81
CA TYR A 79 -17.35 -11.85 -4.11
C TYR A 79 -17.38 -11.41 -2.65
N VAL A 80 -18.30 -10.52 -2.29
CA VAL A 80 -18.56 -10.12 -0.91
C VAL A 80 -20.07 -10.15 -0.63
N GLN A 81 -20.41 -10.15 0.63
CA GLN A 81 -21.77 -9.98 1.13
C GLN A 81 -21.79 -8.95 2.25
N ARG A 82 -22.90 -8.22 2.37
CA ARG A 82 -23.17 -7.31 3.47
C ARG A 82 -24.05 -7.96 4.49
N LEU A 83 -23.63 -7.95 5.74
CA LEU A 83 -24.35 -8.52 6.87
C LEU A 83 -24.61 -7.43 7.90
N ALA A 84 -25.74 -7.54 8.63
CA ALA A 84 -25.92 -6.76 9.84
C ALA A 84 -24.89 -7.21 10.89
N ASP A 85 -24.29 -6.26 11.60
CA ASP A 85 -23.38 -6.60 12.69
C ASP A 85 -24.15 -7.28 13.82
N VAL A 86 -23.60 -8.36 14.36
CA VAL A 86 -24.20 -9.14 15.45
C VAL A 86 -24.28 -8.33 16.75
N GLY A 87 -23.35 -7.39 16.96
CA GLY A 87 -23.28 -6.54 18.16
C GLY A 87 -24.11 -5.26 18.07
N ASP A 88 -24.28 -4.72 16.86
CA ASP A 88 -25.09 -3.52 16.60
C ASP A 88 -25.69 -3.58 15.19
N ASN A 89 -26.94 -3.95 15.11
CA ASN A 89 -27.71 -4.06 13.85
C ASN A 89 -27.78 -2.76 13.02
N ARG A 90 -27.32 -1.63 13.56
CA ARG A 90 -27.23 -0.34 12.83
C ARG A 90 -26.01 -0.29 11.92
N HIS A 91 -25.04 -1.17 12.14
CA HIS A 91 -23.82 -1.24 11.36
C HIS A 91 -23.86 -2.40 10.38
N THR A 92 -23.35 -2.13 9.19
CA THR A 92 -23.18 -3.14 8.15
C THR A 92 -21.73 -3.55 8.10
N VAL A 93 -21.50 -4.85 8.17
CA VAL A 93 -20.19 -5.49 8.02
C VAL A 93 -20.10 -6.12 6.64
N VAL A 94 -18.95 -6.00 6.02
CA VAL A 94 -18.63 -6.65 4.74
C VAL A 94 -17.83 -7.91 5.02
N GLU A 95 -18.27 -9.02 4.46
CA GLU A 95 -17.60 -10.32 4.56
C GLU A 95 -17.35 -10.88 3.18
N MET A 96 -16.23 -11.57 3.01
CA MET A 96 -15.88 -12.21 1.75
C MET A 96 -16.64 -13.53 1.58
N THR A 97 -17.14 -13.81 0.38
CA THR A 97 -17.75 -15.09 0.03
C THR A 97 -16.70 -16.11 -0.36
N GLU A 98 -17.08 -17.38 -0.45
CA GLU A 98 -16.21 -18.45 -0.95
C GLU A 98 -15.70 -18.17 -2.38
N SER A 99 -16.52 -17.55 -3.24
CA SER A 99 -16.13 -17.13 -4.57
C SER A 99 -15.06 -16.01 -4.51
N GLY A 100 -15.20 -15.07 -3.58
CA GLY A 100 -14.21 -14.03 -3.31
C GLY A 100 -12.89 -14.62 -2.80
N GLU A 101 -12.93 -15.61 -1.92
CA GLU A 101 -11.74 -16.30 -1.41
C GLU A 101 -10.98 -17.01 -2.54
N ARG A 102 -11.67 -17.72 -3.41
CA ARG A 102 -11.06 -18.40 -4.58
C ARG A 102 -10.40 -17.40 -5.51
N LEU A 103 -11.12 -16.34 -5.92
CA LEU A 103 -10.56 -15.26 -6.76
C LEU A 103 -9.30 -14.64 -6.13
N THR A 104 -9.37 -14.37 -4.82
CA THR A 104 -8.24 -13.76 -4.11
C THR A 104 -7.03 -14.68 -4.02
N ALA A 105 -7.25 -15.99 -3.86
CA ALA A 105 -6.18 -16.97 -3.85
C ALA A 105 -5.43 -17.02 -5.19
N ASP A 106 -6.16 -17.07 -6.31
CA ASP A 106 -5.58 -17.07 -7.65
C ASP A 106 -4.80 -15.79 -7.95
N ARG A 107 -5.38 -14.64 -7.60
CA ARG A 107 -4.71 -13.33 -7.79
C ARG A 107 -3.49 -13.15 -6.91
N LYS A 108 -3.54 -13.65 -5.67
CA LYS A 108 -2.38 -13.65 -4.79
C LYS A 108 -1.22 -14.46 -5.39
N ALA A 109 -1.51 -15.64 -5.91
CA ALA A 109 -0.49 -16.48 -6.55
C ALA A 109 0.16 -15.76 -7.75
N GLU A 110 -0.63 -15.10 -8.61
CA GLU A 110 -0.12 -14.32 -9.74
C GLU A 110 0.79 -13.17 -9.28
N VAL A 111 0.37 -12.41 -8.27
CA VAL A 111 1.16 -11.30 -7.72
C VAL A 111 2.45 -11.81 -7.09
N LEU A 112 2.38 -12.88 -6.29
CA LEU A 112 3.56 -13.49 -5.66
C LEU A 112 4.56 -13.96 -6.71
N MET A 113 4.11 -14.64 -7.77
CA MET A 113 5.00 -15.08 -8.86
C MET A 113 5.79 -13.90 -9.46
N ARG A 114 5.12 -12.76 -9.70
CA ARG A 114 5.76 -11.56 -10.26
C ARG A 114 6.74 -10.91 -9.28
N LEU A 115 6.35 -10.80 -8.00
CA LEU A 115 7.22 -10.25 -6.96
C LEU A 115 8.44 -11.14 -6.72
N THR A 116 8.26 -12.46 -6.72
CA THR A 116 9.36 -13.43 -6.62
C THR A 116 10.37 -13.20 -7.75
N GLY A 117 9.91 -13.08 -8.99
CA GLY A 117 10.80 -12.81 -10.12
C GLY A 117 11.59 -11.49 -9.99
N ILE A 118 10.99 -10.45 -9.41
CA ILE A 118 11.71 -9.21 -9.12
C ILE A 118 12.77 -9.41 -8.03
N LEU A 119 12.44 -10.13 -6.96
CA LEU A 119 13.36 -10.40 -5.86
C LEU A 119 14.53 -11.31 -6.29
N GLU A 120 14.27 -12.26 -7.17
CA GLU A 120 15.31 -13.12 -7.75
C GLU A 120 16.37 -12.33 -8.55
N LEU A 121 15.96 -11.23 -9.21
CA LEU A 121 16.90 -10.34 -9.91
C LEU A 121 17.89 -9.63 -8.96
N LEU A 122 17.52 -9.43 -7.70
CA LEU A 122 18.37 -8.82 -6.68
C LEU A 122 19.38 -9.81 -6.09
N GLY A 123 19.09 -11.11 -6.15
CA GLY A 123 19.81 -12.11 -5.38
C GLY A 123 19.38 -12.15 -3.90
N PRO A 124 19.78 -13.19 -3.15
CA PRO A 124 19.23 -13.45 -1.82
C PRO A 124 19.53 -12.36 -0.79
N ASP A 125 20.76 -11.83 -0.79
CA ASP A 125 21.20 -10.86 0.22
C ASP A 125 20.51 -9.50 0.03
N ASP A 126 20.52 -8.97 -1.20
CA ASP A 126 19.89 -7.69 -1.52
C ASP A 126 18.36 -7.77 -1.42
N ALA A 127 17.76 -8.91 -1.77
CA ALA A 127 16.33 -9.14 -1.58
C ALA A 127 15.94 -9.10 -0.11
N ALA A 128 16.70 -9.75 0.77
CA ALA A 128 16.47 -9.74 2.20
C ALA A 128 16.64 -8.31 2.77
N GLU A 129 17.68 -7.57 2.34
CA GLU A 129 17.91 -6.19 2.74
C GLU A 129 16.80 -5.26 2.24
N TYR A 130 16.33 -5.42 1.02
CA TYR A 130 15.19 -4.68 0.48
C TYR A 130 13.94 -4.85 1.34
N ILE A 131 13.60 -6.08 1.72
CA ILE A 131 12.45 -6.37 2.59
C ILE A 131 12.66 -5.76 3.99
N ARG A 132 13.89 -5.81 4.53
CA ARG A 132 14.22 -5.17 5.82
C ARG A 132 14.00 -3.66 5.77
N LEU A 133 14.44 -3.00 4.70
CA LEU A 133 14.27 -1.57 4.50
C LEU A 133 12.79 -1.19 4.31
N GLN A 134 12.03 -1.98 3.54
CA GLN A 134 10.59 -1.78 3.37
C GLN A 134 9.83 -1.86 4.69
N LYS A 135 10.16 -2.82 5.57
CA LYS A 135 9.56 -2.89 6.91
C LYS A 135 9.84 -1.63 7.72
N LYS A 136 11.09 -1.15 7.74
CA LYS A 136 11.45 0.10 8.42
C LYS A 136 10.68 1.31 7.90
N ILE A 137 10.51 1.41 6.57
CA ILE A 137 9.74 2.50 5.96
C ILE A 137 8.26 2.41 6.38
N THR A 138 7.70 1.21 6.37
CA THR A 138 6.29 0.99 6.78
C THR A 138 6.07 1.38 8.24
N GLU A 139 6.92 0.92 9.14
CA GLU A 139 6.87 1.26 10.58
C GLU A 139 7.01 2.77 10.81
N ALA A 140 7.94 3.42 10.11
CA ALA A 140 8.11 4.87 10.18
C ALA A 140 6.89 5.61 9.59
N ALA A 141 6.31 5.11 8.49
CA ALA A 141 5.13 5.71 7.87
C ALA A 141 3.87 5.59 8.73
N GLU A 142 3.69 4.47 9.45
CA GLU A 142 2.60 4.33 10.43
C GLU A 142 2.69 5.40 11.52
N GLY A 143 3.89 5.67 12.03
CA GLY A 143 4.14 6.75 12.98
C GLY A 143 3.86 8.14 12.40
N LEU A 144 4.22 8.38 11.14
CA LEU A 144 3.99 9.64 10.44
C LEU A 144 2.52 9.85 10.10
N LEU A 145 1.81 8.83 9.63
CA LEU A 145 0.37 8.90 9.31
C LEU A 145 -0.48 9.15 10.54
N LEU A 146 -0.15 8.59 11.69
CA LEU A 146 -0.83 8.85 12.96
C LEU A 146 -0.62 10.29 13.45
N TRP A 147 0.50 10.91 13.10
CA TRP A 147 0.87 12.26 13.52
C TRP A 147 0.40 13.35 12.54
N GLU A 148 0.32 13.07 11.24
CA GLU A 148 0.08 14.05 10.17
C GLU A 148 -1.36 14.10 9.63
N LEU A 149 -2.21 13.13 9.92
CA LEU A 149 -3.59 13.11 9.40
C LEU A 149 -4.49 14.29 9.79
N PRO A 150 -4.29 15.05 10.87
CA PRO A 150 -5.04 16.28 11.09
C PRO A 150 -4.55 17.49 10.31
N GLY A 151 -3.50 17.42 9.49
CA GLY A 151 -2.91 18.61 8.91
C GLY A 151 -2.00 18.41 7.70
N LEU A 152 -2.49 17.82 6.63
CA LEU A 152 -1.86 17.92 5.30
C LEU A 152 -1.87 19.35 4.71
N LYS A 153 -1.84 20.36 5.62
CA LYS A 153 -1.58 21.77 5.31
C LYS A 153 -0.24 22.19 5.89
N ARG A 154 0.84 21.52 5.51
CA ARG A 154 2.13 22.19 5.59
C ARG A 154 2.20 23.17 4.42
N GLU A 155 2.13 24.44 4.73
CA GLU A 155 2.41 25.52 3.78
C GLU A 155 3.85 25.32 3.25
N CYS A 156 4.08 25.67 1.99
CA CYS A 156 5.39 25.56 1.30
C CYS A 156 6.59 26.22 2.04
N LYS A 157 6.38 26.86 3.16
CA LYS A 157 7.43 27.46 4.01
C LYS A 157 8.34 26.44 4.68
N ASP A 158 7.86 25.21 4.91
CA ASP A 158 8.68 24.16 5.54
C ASP A 158 9.67 23.50 4.56
N ILE A 159 9.52 23.73 3.24
CA ILE A 159 10.41 23.17 2.21
C ILE A 159 11.81 23.82 2.28
N GLU A 160 11.92 25.07 2.70
CA GLU A 160 13.23 25.73 2.85
C GLU A 160 14.02 25.17 4.04
N GLN A 161 13.35 24.83 5.15
CA GLN A 161 14.00 24.18 6.30
C GLN A 161 14.51 22.77 5.99
N PHE A 162 13.85 22.06 5.06
CA PHE A 162 14.27 20.73 4.62
C PHE A 162 15.59 20.77 3.82
N LYS A 163 15.89 21.90 3.17
CA LYS A 163 17.11 22.09 2.38
C LYS A 163 18.37 22.29 3.25
N GLU A 164 18.22 22.69 4.51
CA GLU A 164 19.34 22.98 5.41
C GLU A 164 19.77 21.79 6.29
N GLN A 165 18.99 20.70 6.38
CA GLN A 165 19.38 19.52 7.14
C GLN A 165 20.24 18.55 6.28
N THR A 166 21.44 18.97 5.97
CA THR A 166 22.47 18.09 5.40
C THR A 166 23.08 17.22 6.51
N VAL A 167 22.62 15.98 6.63
CA VAL A 167 23.33 14.97 7.43
C VAL A 167 24.27 14.24 6.47
N GLU A 168 25.56 14.42 6.63
CA GLU A 168 26.58 13.67 5.89
C GLU A 168 26.69 12.24 6.44
N PHE A 169 26.56 11.26 5.56
CA PHE A 169 26.90 9.87 5.88
C PHE A 169 28.36 9.62 5.55
N CYS A 170 29.20 9.61 6.58
CA CYS A 170 30.53 9.04 6.54
C CYS A 170 30.56 7.73 7.34
N ASN A 171 30.73 6.62 6.63
CA ASN A 171 31.31 5.37 7.14
C ASN A 171 32.53 5.01 6.33
#